data_a752b1123a8d184ad32982c4ca30a8ea
#
_entry.id   a752b1123a8d184ad32982c4ca30a8ea
#
_cell.length_a   1.000
_cell.length_b   1.000
_cell.length_c   1.000
_cell.angle_alpha   90.00
_cell.angle_beta   90.00
_cell.angle_gamma   90.00
#
_symmetry.space_group_name_H-M   'P 1'
#
loop_
_entity.id
_entity.type
_entity.pdbx_description
1 polymer ?
#
loop_
_entity_poly.entity_id
_entity_poly.type
_entity_poly.pdbx_seq_one_letter_code
_entity_poly.pdbx_strand_id
1 'polypeptide(L)'
;MPVCVARYHNIFGPEGTWNGGREKAPAAICRKVAYLPEHGGDIEVWGDGEQTRSFLFIDECIEATWRLMQSDFKGPVNIGSEEMVTINQLVDTAAKVSGKDVGKIHIDGPLGVRGRNSNNDL
;
A
#
# COMPACT_ATOMS: atom_id res chain seq x y z
N MET A 1 -1.23 -32.59 -12.29
CA MET A 1 -2.17 -31.63 -11.61
C MET A 1 -2.06 -30.26 -12.26
N PRO A 2 -3.15 -29.67 -12.68
CA PRO A 2 -3.12 -28.30 -13.20
C PRO A 2 -2.74 -27.32 -12.09
N VAL A 3 -1.86 -26.37 -12.41
CA VAL A 3 -1.34 -25.39 -11.44
C VAL A 3 -1.40 -24.00 -12.08
N CYS A 4 -1.80 -23.01 -11.30
CA CYS A 4 -1.63 -21.60 -11.67
C CYS A 4 -0.77 -20.90 -10.62
N VAL A 5 -0.14 -19.83 -11.02
CA VAL A 5 0.76 -19.06 -10.16
C VAL A 5 0.26 -17.63 -10.06
N ALA A 6 -0.01 -17.18 -8.85
CA ALA A 6 -0.37 -15.80 -8.58
C ALA A 6 0.87 -15.05 -8.11
N ARG A 7 1.15 -13.91 -8.72
CA ARG A 7 2.20 -12.99 -8.29
C ARG A 7 1.54 -11.80 -7.61
N TYR A 8 1.59 -11.79 -6.30
CA TYR A 8 0.99 -10.70 -5.53
C TYR A 8 1.89 -9.48 -5.54
N HIS A 9 1.29 -8.32 -5.78
CA HIS A 9 1.97 -7.05 -5.64
C HIS A 9 1.77 -6.52 -4.21
N ASN A 10 1.79 -5.24 -4.01
CA ASN A 10 1.67 -4.68 -2.65
C ASN A 10 0.24 -4.84 -2.13
N ILE A 11 0.06 -5.73 -1.17
CA ILE A 11 -1.22 -6.05 -0.57
C ILE A 11 -1.24 -5.46 0.84
N PHE A 12 -2.36 -4.88 1.24
CA PHE A 12 -2.50 -4.29 2.57
C PHE A 12 -3.89 -4.57 3.14
N GLY A 13 -4.01 -4.50 4.45
CA GLY A 13 -5.29 -4.69 5.12
C GLY A 13 -5.15 -4.90 6.61
N PRO A 14 -6.27 -5.05 7.32
CA PRO A 14 -6.26 -5.33 8.75
C PRO A 14 -5.47 -6.61 9.06
N GLU A 15 -4.90 -6.65 10.26
CA GLU A 15 -4.13 -7.78 10.78
C GLU A 15 -2.80 -8.02 10.08
N GLY A 16 -2.42 -7.16 9.13
CA GLY A 16 -1.09 -7.18 8.57
C GLY A 16 -0.07 -6.59 9.55
N THR A 17 1.21 -6.75 9.23
CA THR A 17 2.29 -6.16 10.02
C THR A 17 2.20 -4.64 9.93
N TRP A 18 2.18 -3.97 11.08
CA TRP A 18 2.05 -2.51 11.15
C TRP A 18 3.18 -1.85 11.91
N ASN A 19 4.10 -2.63 12.48
CA ASN A 19 5.22 -2.12 13.27
C ASN A 19 6.38 -3.12 13.17
N GLY A 20 7.58 -2.69 13.54
CA GLY A 20 8.74 -3.56 13.60
C GLY A 20 9.62 -3.57 12.35
N GLY A 21 9.36 -2.70 11.38
CA GLY A 21 10.23 -2.52 10.21
C GLY A 21 9.86 -3.36 8.99
N ARG A 22 8.84 -4.19 9.08
CA ARG A 22 8.36 -4.99 7.95
C ARG A 22 7.05 -4.48 7.36
N GLU A 23 6.50 -3.44 7.95
CA GLU A 23 5.22 -2.89 7.52
C GLU A 23 5.33 -2.21 6.17
N LYS A 24 4.27 -2.32 5.39
CA LYS A 24 4.11 -1.56 4.15
C LYS A 24 3.73 -0.11 4.45
N ALA A 25 3.88 0.76 3.45
CA ALA A 25 3.62 2.18 3.64
C ALA A 25 2.21 2.50 4.17
N PRO A 26 1.11 1.86 3.69
CA PRO A 26 -0.20 2.15 4.26
C PRO A 26 -0.29 1.88 5.75
N ALA A 27 0.24 0.74 6.20
CA ALA A 27 0.23 0.39 7.63
C ALA A 27 1.11 1.33 8.44
N ALA A 28 2.31 1.65 7.94
CA ALA A 28 3.22 2.56 8.62
C ALA A 28 2.64 3.95 8.78
N ILE A 29 2.00 4.48 7.73
CA ILE A 29 1.41 5.81 7.76
C ILE A 29 0.19 5.83 8.67
N CYS A 30 -0.66 4.82 8.61
CA CYS A 30 -1.80 4.72 9.52
C CYS A 30 -1.36 4.67 10.98
N ARG A 31 -0.29 3.93 11.28
CA ARG A 31 0.28 3.89 12.63
C ARG A 31 0.76 5.26 13.09
N LYS A 32 1.52 5.94 12.24
CA LYS A 32 2.04 7.27 12.57
C LYS A 32 0.93 8.28 12.82
N VAL A 33 -0.11 8.25 11.99
CA VAL A 33 -1.27 9.14 12.16
C VAL A 33 -2.05 8.78 13.41
N ALA A 34 -2.24 7.49 13.69
CA ALA A 34 -2.96 7.03 14.88
C ALA A 34 -2.27 7.47 16.17
N TYR A 35 -0.96 7.55 16.18
CA TYR A 35 -0.19 7.95 17.35
C TYR A 35 -0.14 9.46 17.58
N LEU A 36 -0.60 10.27 16.62
CA LEU A 36 -0.67 11.71 16.79
C LEU A 36 -1.79 12.08 17.77
N PRO A 37 -1.65 13.23 18.48
CA PRO A 37 -2.76 13.77 19.30
C PRO A 37 -4.01 13.99 18.47
N GLU A 38 -5.16 14.12 19.13
CA GLU A 38 -6.45 14.29 18.44
C GLU A 38 -6.49 15.50 17.50
N HIS A 39 -5.80 16.58 17.85
CA HIS A 39 -5.74 17.78 17.02
C HIS A 39 -4.79 17.64 15.82
N GLY A 40 -3.97 16.60 15.81
CA GLY A 40 -3.03 16.37 14.73
C GLY A 40 -1.58 16.56 15.14
N GLY A 41 -0.73 16.72 14.16
CA GLY A 41 0.71 16.89 14.34
C GLY A 41 1.41 16.61 13.01
N ASP A 42 2.73 16.50 13.07
CA ASP A 42 3.54 16.26 11.88
C ASP A 42 4.05 14.83 11.85
N ILE A 43 4.16 14.27 10.66
CA ILE A 43 4.83 12.98 10.46
C ILE A 43 5.99 13.15 9.49
N GLU A 44 6.99 12.29 9.61
CA GLU A 44 8.15 12.30 8.73
C GLU A 44 7.86 11.52 7.45
N VAL A 45 8.24 12.09 6.32
CA VAL A 45 8.12 11.46 5.00
C VAL A 45 9.52 11.47 4.37
N TRP A 46 9.96 10.31 3.92
CA TRP A 46 11.27 10.19 3.26
C TRP A 46 11.24 10.83 1.88
N GLY A 47 12.22 11.67 1.63
CA GLY A 47 12.34 12.39 0.36
C GLY A 47 11.23 13.41 0.18
N ASP A 48 10.80 13.63 -1.06
CA ASP A 48 9.75 14.60 -1.37
C ASP A 48 8.33 14.02 -1.29
N GLY A 49 8.21 12.73 -1.04
CA GLY A 49 6.90 12.08 -0.94
C GLY A 49 6.17 11.91 -2.27
N GLU A 50 6.83 12.20 -3.39
CA GLU A 50 6.23 12.10 -4.72
C GLU A 50 6.47 10.74 -5.38
N GLN A 51 7.22 9.84 -4.74
CA GLN A 51 7.37 8.49 -5.24
C GLN A 51 6.02 7.78 -5.24
N THR A 52 5.76 7.03 -6.29
CA THR A 52 4.47 6.41 -6.50
C THR A 52 4.51 4.91 -6.18
N ARG A 53 3.40 4.42 -5.68
CA ARG A 53 3.19 3.00 -5.38
C ARG A 53 1.74 2.65 -5.70
N SER A 54 1.50 1.38 -5.96
CA SER A 54 0.15 0.85 -6.04
C SER A 54 -0.06 -0.15 -4.90
N PHE A 55 -1.27 -0.15 -4.35
CA PHE A 55 -1.63 -1.03 -3.24
C PHE A 55 -2.99 -1.65 -3.50
N LEU A 56 -3.12 -2.94 -3.21
CA LEU A 56 -4.37 -3.67 -3.35
C LEU A 56 -4.87 -4.06 -1.96
N PHE A 57 -6.13 -3.73 -1.66
CA PHE A 57 -6.71 -4.10 -0.40
C PHE A 57 -6.92 -5.61 -0.31
N ILE A 58 -6.73 -6.17 0.88
CA ILE A 58 -6.73 -7.63 1.09
C ILE A 58 -8.03 -8.28 0.62
N ASP A 59 -9.18 -7.66 0.82
CA ASP A 59 -10.46 -8.24 0.41
C ASP A 59 -10.52 -8.42 -1.11
N GLU A 60 -10.01 -7.45 -1.87
CA GLU A 60 -9.93 -7.56 -3.32
C GLU A 60 -8.92 -8.63 -3.74
N CYS A 61 -7.83 -8.75 -3.01
CA CYS A 61 -6.81 -9.77 -3.25
C CYS A 61 -7.41 -11.18 -3.06
N ILE A 62 -8.17 -11.38 -2.01
CA ILE A 62 -8.84 -12.66 -1.72
C ILE A 62 -9.84 -12.99 -2.82
N GLU A 63 -10.63 -12.02 -3.25
CA GLU A 63 -11.61 -12.19 -4.32
C GLU A 63 -10.92 -12.58 -5.63
N ALA A 64 -9.83 -11.91 -5.97
CA ALA A 64 -9.06 -12.22 -7.17
C ALA A 64 -8.46 -13.62 -7.11
N THR A 65 -7.93 -14.01 -5.97
CA THR A 65 -7.36 -15.34 -5.74
C THR A 65 -8.43 -16.42 -5.90
N TRP A 66 -9.61 -16.20 -5.31
CA TRP A 66 -10.71 -17.13 -5.40
C TRP A 66 -11.16 -17.32 -6.86
N ARG A 67 -11.29 -16.21 -7.61
CA ARG A 67 -11.68 -16.27 -9.02
C ARG A 67 -10.61 -16.98 -9.86
N LEU A 68 -9.34 -16.78 -9.57
CA LEU A 68 -8.27 -17.49 -10.25
C LEU A 68 -8.37 -18.99 -10.02
N MET A 69 -8.65 -19.41 -8.78
CA MET A 69 -8.80 -20.83 -8.44
C MET A 69 -9.98 -21.47 -9.16
N GLN A 70 -11.02 -20.71 -9.46
CA GLN A 70 -12.21 -21.20 -10.16
C GLN A 70 -12.06 -21.16 -11.69
N SER A 71 -10.98 -20.58 -12.20
CA SER A 71 -10.76 -20.42 -13.62
C SER A 71 -9.98 -21.58 -14.21
N ASP A 72 -9.97 -21.66 -15.52
CA ASP A 72 -9.15 -22.61 -16.27
C ASP A 72 -7.76 -22.07 -16.61
N PHE A 73 -7.45 -20.87 -16.14
CA PHE A 73 -6.18 -20.22 -16.44
C PHE A 73 -5.04 -20.95 -15.72
N LYS A 74 -3.98 -21.26 -16.44
CA LYS A 74 -2.86 -22.07 -15.92
C LYS A 74 -1.51 -21.37 -15.95
N GLY A 75 -1.45 -20.18 -16.49
CA GLY A 75 -0.19 -19.43 -16.53
C GLY A 75 0.01 -18.56 -15.30
N PRO A 76 1.15 -17.87 -15.21
CA PRO A 76 1.33 -16.89 -14.15
C PRO A 76 0.44 -15.67 -14.39
N VAL A 77 -0.06 -15.08 -13.30
CA VAL A 77 -0.89 -13.88 -13.35
C VAL A 77 -0.49 -12.94 -12.22
N ASN A 78 -0.45 -11.66 -12.51
CA ASN A 78 -0.18 -10.64 -11.53
C ASN A 78 -1.48 -10.23 -10.83
N ILE A 79 -1.47 -10.20 -9.52
CA ILE A 79 -2.60 -9.74 -8.72
C ILE A 79 -2.18 -8.47 -7.99
N GLY A 80 -2.74 -7.33 -8.40
CA GLY A 80 -2.41 -6.04 -7.87
C GLY A 80 -3.36 -4.97 -8.41
N SER A 81 -3.11 -3.73 -8.05
CA SER A 81 -3.90 -2.59 -8.53
C SER A 81 -3.08 -1.79 -9.54
N GLU A 82 -3.75 -1.27 -10.56
CA GLU A 82 -3.14 -0.37 -11.53
C GLU A 82 -3.17 1.09 -11.07
N GLU A 83 -3.98 1.39 -10.06
CA GLU A 83 -4.02 2.73 -9.50
C GLU A 83 -2.73 3.04 -8.78
N MET A 84 -2.21 4.24 -9.01
CA MET A 84 -0.98 4.70 -8.37
C MET A 84 -1.27 5.88 -7.46
N VAL A 85 -0.62 5.87 -6.30
CA VAL A 85 -0.68 6.98 -5.35
C VAL A 85 0.73 7.40 -4.98
N THR A 86 0.90 8.69 -4.69
CA THR A 86 2.14 9.15 -4.07
C THR A 86 2.08 8.91 -2.58
N ILE A 87 3.22 8.92 -1.93
CA ILE A 87 3.28 8.81 -0.47
C ILE A 87 2.56 10.02 0.16
N ASN A 88 2.70 11.20 -0.42
CA ASN A 88 1.99 12.40 0.05
C ASN A 88 0.47 12.21 0.01
N GLN A 89 -0.05 11.64 -1.09
CA GLN A 89 -1.49 11.34 -1.20
C GLN A 89 -1.94 10.33 -0.15
N LEU A 90 -1.11 9.36 0.16
CA LEU A 90 -1.41 8.35 1.17
C LEU A 90 -1.52 8.99 2.55
N VAL A 91 -0.60 9.90 2.88
CA VAL A 91 -0.65 10.67 4.13
C VAL A 91 -1.92 11.52 4.19
N ASP A 92 -2.25 12.22 3.10
CA ASP A 92 -3.44 13.05 3.05
C ASP A 92 -4.72 12.24 3.25
N THR A 93 -4.77 11.05 2.66
CA THR A 93 -5.92 10.16 2.81
C THR A 93 -6.06 9.69 4.26
N ALA A 94 -4.96 9.29 4.89
CA ALA A 94 -4.98 8.87 6.30
C ALA A 94 -5.40 10.02 7.21
N ALA A 95 -4.92 11.24 6.93
CA ALA A 95 -5.31 12.43 7.68
C ALA A 95 -6.81 12.69 7.57
N LYS A 96 -7.35 12.61 6.36
CA LYS A 96 -8.77 12.82 6.10
C LYS A 96 -9.64 11.81 6.84
N VAL A 97 -9.26 10.54 6.79
CA VAL A 97 -10.02 9.46 7.44
C VAL A 97 -9.98 9.62 8.96
N SER A 98 -8.84 10.00 9.52
CA SER A 98 -8.68 10.16 10.96
C SER A 98 -9.33 11.44 11.50
N GLY A 99 -9.57 12.43 10.65
CA GLY A 99 -10.06 13.73 11.05
C GLY A 99 -9.01 14.60 11.73
N LYS A 100 -7.72 14.22 11.64
CA LYS A 100 -6.62 14.97 12.24
C LYS A 100 -5.98 15.90 11.22
N ASP A 101 -5.41 17.00 11.72
CA ASP A 101 -4.65 17.94 10.92
C ASP A 101 -3.19 17.46 10.89
N VAL A 102 -2.77 16.87 9.78
CA VAL A 102 -1.47 16.20 9.67
C VAL A 102 -0.56 16.99 8.72
N GLY A 103 0.57 17.44 9.24
CA GLY A 103 1.63 18.02 8.44
C GLY A 103 2.67 16.99 8.03
N LYS A 104 3.44 17.31 7.02
CA LYS A 104 4.50 16.45 6.51
C LYS A 104 5.85 17.11 6.69
N ILE A 105 6.80 16.39 7.26
CA ILE A 105 8.20 16.82 7.36
C ILE A 105 9.00 15.91 6.43
N HIS A 106 9.49 16.47 5.34
CA HIS A 106 10.28 15.71 4.37
C HIS A 106 11.72 15.62 4.83
N ILE A 107 12.21 14.39 5.00
CA ILE A 107 13.56 14.13 5.49
C ILE A 107 14.30 13.25 4.49
N ASP A 108 15.63 13.28 4.56
CA ASP A 108 16.44 12.36 3.78
C ASP A 108 16.28 10.94 4.30
N GLY A 109 16.11 10.01 3.39
CA GLY A 109 15.98 8.60 3.74
C GLY A 109 15.95 7.73 2.49
N PRO A 110 15.90 6.41 2.65
CA PRO A 110 15.85 5.54 1.49
C PRO A 110 14.55 5.75 0.72
N LEU A 111 14.68 6.17 -0.55
CA LEU A 111 13.53 6.41 -1.42
C LEU A 111 13.05 5.14 -2.12
N GLY A 112 13.94 4.19 -2.30
CA GLY A 112 13.65 3.02 -3.10
C GLY A 112 13.39 3.38 -4.55
N VAL A 113 12.52 2.66 -5.21
CA VAL A 113 12.15 2.91 -6.60
C VAL A 113 11.23 4.13 -6.66
N ARG A 114 11.58 5.12 -7.49
CA ARG A 114 10.83 6.38 -7.60
C ARG A 114 9.40 6.15 -8.07
N GLY A 115 9.23 5.32 -9.07
CA GLY A 115 7.91 4.96 -9.56
C GLY A 115 7.76 3.46 -9.59
N ARG A 116 6.75 2.95 -8.92
CA ARG A 116 6.45 1.52 -8.91
C ARG A 116 4.94 1.35 -9.06
N ASN A 117 4.56 0.66 -10.11
CA ASN A 117 3.16 0.30 -10.32
C ASN A 117 3.03 -1.20 -10.53
N SER A 118 1.83 -1.67 -10.43
CA SER A 118 1.48 -3.03 -10.80
C SER A 118 0.38 -3.00 -11.86
N ASN A 119 0.33 -4.06 -12.65
CA ASN A 119 -0.77 -4.25 -13.58
C ASN A 119 -1.15 -5.72 -13.59
N ASN A 120 -2.29 -6.01 -14.17
CA ASN A 120 -2.83 -7.36 -14.25
C ASN A 120 -2.65 -7.97 -15.64
N ASP A 121 -1.82 -7.40 -16.47
CA ASP A 121 -1.48 -7.96 -17.77
C ASP A 121 -0.62 -9.21 -17.61
N LEU A 122 -0.78 -10.11 -18.52
CA LEU A 122 -0.08 -11.38 -18.52
C LEU A 122 1.17 -11.36 -19.39
#